data_1471fb06eb6a582548c047b4e0041789
#
_entry.id   1471fb06eb6a582548c047b4e0041789
#
_cell.length_a   1.000
_cell.length_b   1.000
_cell.length_c   1.000
_cell.angle_alpha   90.00
_cell.angle_beta   90.00
_cell.angle_gamma   90.00
#
_symmetry.space_group_name_H-M   'P 1'
#
loop_
_entity.id
_entity.type
_entity.pdbx_description
1 polymer ?
#
loop_
_entity_poly.entity_id
_entity_poly.type
_entity_poly.pdbx_seq_one_letter_code
_entity_poly.pdbx_strand_id
1 'polypeptide(L)'
;MQFLEETKFNTGLIISNYNSNDIDPLLPLLGTEFPDWSVNKIKSYIKLVIKNKKDVAGILVAKNEASYNVGLLIYTFQQIPTEKLSKGKNTEFTNCLVVENIVSSSPILQKMVFLLMVEFSMHVAKKNSCDFIELPKLDTSFELIKEKYSSSLSGMNGWRTFLKIPKTSANKEL
;
A
#
# COMPACT_ATOMS: atom_id res chain seq x y z
N MET A 1 9.11 -14.31 8.14
CA MET A 1 8.74 -13.17 7.28
C MET A 1 10.01 -12.41 6.91
N GLN A 2 10.41 -12.44 5.64
CA GLN A 2 11.56 -11.64 5.18
C GLN A 2 11.03 -10.28 4.75
N PHE A 3 11.42 -9.21 5.41
CA PHE A 3 11.08 -7.85 5.01
C PHE A 3 11.90 -7.48 3.76
N LEU A 4 11.25 -6.80 2.81
CA LEU A 4 11.98 -6.00 1.83
C LEU A 4 12.56 -4.83 2.61
N GLU A 5 13.89 -4.76 2.75
CA GLU A 5 14.51 -3.75 3.62
C GLU A 5 14.35 -2.36 3.01
N GLU A 6 14.64 -2.23 1.73
CA GLU A 6 14.61 -0.95 1.02
C GLU A 6 14.68 -1.15 -0.50
N THR A 7 14.00 -0.30 -1.28
CA THR A 7 14.13 -0.27 -2.74
C THR A 7 14.34 1.16 -3.20
N LYS A 8 15.48 1.40 -3.88
CA LYS A 8 15.79 2.67 -4.54
C LYS A 8 15.28 2.65 -5.98
N PHE A 9 14.53 3.66 -6.35
CA PHE A 9 14.02 3.84 -7.71
C PHE A 9 14.87 4.85 -8.48
N ASN A 10 14.91 4.74 -9.80
CA ASN A 10 15.64 5.67 -10.69
C ASN A 10 15.17 7.15 -10.59
N THR A 11 14.13 7.40 -9.81
CA THR A 11 13.54 8.70 -9.52
C THR A 11 14.20 9.43 -8.34
N GLY A 12 15.25 8.84 -7.72
CA GLY A 12 15.84 9.36 -6.48
C GLY A 12 14.98 9.10 -5.22
N LEU A 13 13.86 8.37 -5.35
CA LEU A 13 13.04 7.98 -4.22
C LEU A 13 13.48 6.62 -3.68
N ILE A 14 13.45 6.50 -2.36
CA ILE A 14 13.73 5.27 -1.62
C ILE A 14 12.46 4.89 -0.88
N ILE A 15 11.95 3.67 -1.11
CA ILE A 15 10.79 3.14 -0.41
C ILE A 15 11.21 2.02 0.51
N SER A 16 10.77 2.08 1.76
CA SER A 16 11.09 1.09 2.79
C SER A 16 9.93 0.90 3.75
N ASN A 17 9.98 -0.23 4.50
CA ASN A 17 9.09 -0.42 5.63
C ASN A 17 9.49 0.50 6.78
N TYR A 18 8.49 1.14 7.39
CA TYR A 18 8.71 1.94 8.59
C TYR A 18 8.74 1.06 9.84
N ASN A 19 9.91 0.93 10.43
CA ASN A 19 10.15 0.04 11.58
C ASN A 19 10.47 0.78 12.88
N SER A 20 10.51 2.12 12.86
CA SER A 20 10.79 2.93 14.05
C SER A 20 9.56 3.04 14.96
N ASN A 21 9.81 3.12 16.27
CA ASN A 21 8.78 3.48 17.24
C ASN A 21 8.61 5.01 17.39
N ASP A 22 9.54 5.79 16.83
CA ASP A 22 9.42 7.24 16.75
C ASP A 22 8.46 7.60 15.61
N ILE A 23 7.36 8.23 15.94
CA ILE A 23 6.28 8.58 14.98
C ILE A 23 6.40 10.03 14.53
N ASP A 24 7.17 10.84 15.22
CA ASP A 24 7.27 12.28 14.97
C ASP A 24 7.66 12.61 13.52
N PRO A 25 8.58 11.87 12.87
CA PRO A 25 8.91 12.09 11.46
C PRO A 25 7.77 11.86 10.47
N LEU A 26 6.68 11.17 10.87
CA LEU A 26 5.51 10.91 10.04
C LEU A 26 4.39 11.94 10.23
N LEU A 27 4.43 12.72 11.30
CA LEU A 27 3.37 13.68 11.65
C LEU A 27 3.05 14.70 10.56
N PRO A 28 4.03 15.25 9.81
CA PRO A 28 3.71 16.18 8.72
C PRO A 28 2.83 15.56 7.65
N LEU A 29 3.10 14.30 7.24
CA LEU A 29 2.30 13.58 6.26
C LEU A 29 0.93 13.19 6.82
N LEU A 30 0.92 12.68 8.05
CA LEU A 30 -0.31 12.23 8.71
C LEU A 30 -1.24 13.40 9.04
N GLY A 31 -0.70 14.57 9.38
CA GLY A 31 -1.50 15.78 9.59
C GLY A 31 -2.18 16.27 8.31
N THR A 32 -1.58 16.05 7.15
CA THR A 32 -2.21 16.34 5.86
C THR A 32 -3.38 15.38 5.58
N GLU A 33 -3.23 14.10 5.91
CA GLU A 33 -4.27 13.09 5.70
C GLU A 33 -5.41 13.20 6.71
N PHE A 34 -5.09 13.56 7.95
CA PHE A 34 -6.06 13.65 9.05
C PHE A 34 -6.13 15.06 9.63
N PRO A 35 -6.56 16.08 8.85
CA PRO A 35 -6.50 17.48 9.26
C PRO A 35 -7.35 17.76 10.52
N ASP A 36 -8.43 17.02 10.74
CA ASP A 36 -9.34 17.18 11.88
C ASP A 36 -8.92 16.36 13.11
N TRP A 37 -7.81 15.63 13.04
CA TRP A 37 -7.36 14.82 14.16
C TRP A 37 -6.30 15.55 14.98
N SER A 38 -6.42 15.45 16.32
CA SER A 38 -5.34 15.90 17.19
C SER A 38 -4.09 15.04 17.00
N VAL A 39 -2.91 15.63 17.25
CA VAL A 39 -1.62 14.93 17.19
C VAL A 39 -1.64 13.67 18.06
N ASN A 40 -2.25 13.73 19.24
CA ASN A 40 -2.35 12.56 20.13
C ASN A 40 -3.20 11.44 19.54
N LYS A 41 -4.29 11.78 18.83
CA LYS A 41 -5.12 10.79 18.15
C LYS A 41 -4.36 10.13 17.00
N ILE A 42 -3.62 10.91 16.19
CA ILE A 42 -2.77 10.40 15.12
C ILE A 42 -1.70 9.46 15.71
N LYS A 43 -0.99 9.90 16.77
CA LYS A 43 0.02 9.07 17.43
C LYS A 43 -0.54 7.75 17.96
N SER A 44 -1.72 7.79 18.56
CA SER A 44 -2.40 6.59 19.07
C SER A 44 -2.76 5.61 17.95
N TYR A 45 -3.31 6.10 16.84
CA TYR A 45 -3.63 5.31 15.67
C TYR A 45 -2.39 4.62 15.08
N ILE A 46 -1.32 5.39 14.85
CA ILE A 46 -0.08 4.83 14.28
C ILE A 46 0.58 3.83 15.23
N LYS A 47 0.56 4.08 16.54
CA LYS A 47 1.03 3.10 17.53
C LYS A 47 0.28 1.78 17.45
N LEU A 48 -1.05 1.81 17.23
CA LEU A 48 -1.83 0.60 17.01
C LEU A 48 -1.40 -0.13 15.73
N VAL A 49 -1.23 0.58 14.63
CA VAL A 49 -0.75 0.01 13.36
C VAL A 49 0.63 -0.63 13.56
N ILE A 50 1.56 0.08 14.22
CA ILE A 50 2.90 -0.43 14.50
C ILE A 50 2.88 -1.62 15.47
N LYS A 51 2.04 -1.60 16.50
CA LYS A 51 1.94 -2.67 17.50
C LYS A 51 1.37 -3.96 16.91
N ASN A 52 0.37 -3.84 16.04
CA ASN A 52 -0.24 -4.98 15.33
C ASN A 52 0.66 -5.54 14.23
N LYS A 53 1.93 -5.18 14.28
CA LYS A 53 2.98 -5.54 13.33
C LYS A 53 3.08 -7.02 13.04
N LYS A 54 3.56 -7.23 11.86
CA LYS A 54 4.21 -8.39 11.25
C LYS A 54 3.27 -9.27 10.46
N ASP A 55 2.04 -9.49 10.92
CA ASP A 55 1.14 -10.42 10.24
C ASP A 55 -0.20 -9.77 9.84
N VAL A 56 -0.46 -8.53 10.28
CA VAL A 56 -1.76 -7.89 10.11
C VAL A 56 -1.69 -6.50 9.46
N ALA A 57 -0.63 -5.72 9.71
CA ALA A 57 -0.54 -4.34 9.22
C ALA A 57 0.90 -3.86 9.03
N GLY A 58 1.10 -2.81 8.24
CA GLY A 58 2.40 -2.16 8.08
C GLY A 58 2.31 -0.74 7.53
N ILE A 59 3.45 -0.06 7.57
CA ILE A 59 3.62 1.28 7.05
C ILE A 59 4.80 1.27 6.08
N LEU A 60 4.59 1.81 4.88
CA LEU A 60 5.65 2.12 3.93
C LEU A 60 5.92 3.61 3.95
N VAL A 61 7.17 3.99 3.80
CA VAL A 61 7.58 5.38 3.63
C VAL A 61 8.38 5.54 2.34
N ALA A 62 8.13 6.63 1.63
CA ALA A 62 8.99 7.11 0.56
C ALA A 62 9.84 8.25 1.08
N LYS A 63 11.14 8.16 0.89
CA LYS A 63 12.11 9.21 1.21
C LYS A 63 12.73 9.76 -0.07
N ASN A 64 13.03 11.03 -0.06
CA ASN A 64 13.86 11.63 -1.09
C ASN A 64 15.36 11.44 -0.79
N GLU A 65 16.24 11.88 -1.69
CA GLU A 65 17.69 11.78 -1.52
C GLU A 65 18.22 12.50 -0.27
N ALA A 66 17.52 13.52 0.21
CA ALA A 66 17.83 14.22 1.44
C ALA A 66 17.26 13.53 2.71
N SER A 67 16.75 12.31 2.56
CA SER A 67 16.16 11.48 3.63
C SER A 67 14.88 12.05 4.28
N TYR A 68 14.22 13.02 3.66
CA TYR A 68 12.90 13.49 4.10
C TYR A 68 11.80 12.53 3.68
N ASN A 69 10.85 12.27 4.55
CA ASN A 69 9.65 11.51 4.24
C ASN A 69 8.75 12.34 3.31
N VAL A 70 8.58 11.89 2.07
CA VAL A 70 7.77 12.56 1.03
C VAL A 70 6.51 11.80 0.67
N GLY A 71 6.37 10.58 1.18
CA GLY A 71 5.18 9.76 1.01
C GLY A 71 5.04 8.73 2.12
N LEU A 72 3.79 8.30 2.34
CA LEU A 72 3.43 7.31 3.33
C LEU A 72 2.28 6.46 2.80
N LEU A 73 2.33 5.14 3.05
CA LEU A 73 1.25 4.21 2.78
C LEU A 73 1.04 3.33 4.01
N ILE A 74 -0.22 3.23 4.45
CA ILE A 74 -0.64 2.33 5.53
C ILE A 74 -1.44 1.19 4.89
N TYR A 75 -1.12 -0.05 5.26
CA TYR A 75 -1.78 -1.23 4.76
C TYR A 75 -2.10 -2.23 5.86
N THR A 76 -3.11 -3.07 5.59
CA THR A 76 -3.46 -4.24 6.41
C THR A 76 -3.55 -5.48 5.54
N PHE A 77 -3.33 -6.66 6.13
CA PHE A 77 -3.63 -7.93 5.49
C PHE A 77 -5.00 -8.41 5.95
N GLN A 78 -5.86 -8.76 5.00
CA GLN A 78 -7.22 -9.19 5.28
C GLN A 78 -7.58 -10.39 4.41
N GLN A 79 -8.49 -11.21 4.91
CA GLN A 79 -9.21 -12.18 4.09
C GLN A 79 -10.51 -11.55 3.63
N ILE A 80 -10.70 -11.48 2.32
CA ILE A 80 -11.90 -10.90 1.73
C ILE A 80 -12.71 -11.96 1.00
N PRO A 81 -14.05 -11.89 1.03
CA PRO A 81 -14.89 -12.80 0.25
C PRO A 81 -14.66 -12.60 -1.25
N THR A 82 -14.49 -13.68 -1.99
CA THR A 82 -14.30 -13.64 -3.44
C THR A 82 -15.49 -13.08 -4.20
N GLU A 83 -16.68 -13.08 -3.60
CA GLU A 83 -17.88 -12.43 -4.13
C GLU A 83 -17.69 -10.93 -4.41
N LYS A 84 -16.80 -10.27 -3.65
CA LYS A 84 -16.42 -8.87 -3.88
C LYS A 84 -15.62 -8.68 -5.17
N LEU A 85 -15.03 -9.75 -5.70
CA LEU A 85 -14.11 -9.75 -6.83
C LEU A 85 -14.76 -10.32 -8.11
N SER A 86 -15.75 -11.19 -7.95
CA SER A 86 -16.47 -11.82 -9.07
C SER A 86 -17.90 -12.18 -8.65
N LYS A 87 -18.85 -12.16 -9.59
CA LYS A 87 -20.26 -12.52 -9.33
C LYS A 87 -20.47 -14.03 -9.13
N GLY A 88 -19.55 -14.73 -8.48
CA GLY A 88 -19.64 -16.18 -8.20
C GLY A 88 -20.46 -16.47 -6.94
N LYS A 89 -21.09 -17.65 -6.91
CA LYS A 89 -22.01 -18.07 -5.81
C LYS A 89 -21.31 -18.76 -4.63
N ASN A 90 -20.00 -18.98 -4.67
CA ASN A 90 -19.28 -19.65 -3.58
C ASN A 90 -18.52 -18.61 -2.74
N THR A 91 -18.81 -18.57 -1.45
CA THR A 91 -18.13 -17.71 -0.47
C THR A 91 -16.75 -18.29 -0.15
N GLU A 92 -15.84 -18.20 -1.08
CA GLU A 92 -14.41 -18.46 -0.83
C GLU A 92 -13.77 -17.17 -0.34
N PHE A 93 -12.78 -17.30 0.54
CA PHE A 93 -11.98 -16.16 1.00
C PHE A 93 -10.64 -16.15 0.29
N THR A 94 -10.14 -14.97 0.05
CA THR A 94 -8.82 -14.76 -0.57
C THR A 94 -8.00 -13.76 0.25
N ASN A 95 -6.69 -13.94 0.26
CA ASN A 95 -5.78 -13.04 0.98
C ASN A 95 -5.59 -11.75 0.18
N CYS A 96 -5.76 -10.64 0.84
CA CYS A 96 -5.66 -9.31 0.25
C CYS A 96 -4.78 -8.40 1.11
N LEU A 97 -3.91 -7.62 0.46
CA LEU A 97 -3.29 -6.46 1.05
C LEU A 97 -4.22 -5.27 0.81
N VAL A 98 -4.79 -4.72 1.86
CA VAL A 98 -5.69 -3.56 1.80
C VAL A 98 -4.90 -2.30 2.09
N VAL A 99 -4.82 -1.38 1.13
CA VAL A 99 -4.26 -0.06 1.34
C VAL A 99 -5.30 0.82 2.02
N GLU A 100 -5.05 1.19 3.27
CA GLU A 100 -5.94 2.04 4.06
C GLU A 100 -5.76 3.52 3.70
N ASN A 101 -4.51 3.97 3.68
CA ASN A 101 -4.15 5.34 3.37
C ASN A 101 -2.92 5.40 2.48
N ILE A 102 -2.87 6.39 1.60
CA ILE A 102 -1.70 6.72 0.79
C ILE A 102 -1.61 8.23 0.66
N VAL A 103 -0.48 8.80 1.07
CA VAL A 103 -0.29 10.24 1.20
C VAL A 103 1.02 10.66 0.53
N SER A 104 1.03 11.86 -0.04
CA SER A 104 2.25 12.52 -0.54
C SER A 104 2.35 13.93 0.03
N SER A 105 3.56 14.36 0.36
CA SER A 105 3.84 15.70 0.88
C SER A 105 3.63 16.82 -0.15
N SER A 106 3.57 16.48 -1.44
CA SER A 106 3.50 17.44 -2.52
C SER A 106 2.60 16.95 -3.65
N PRO A 107 1.68 17.79 -4.16
CA PRO A 107 0.89 17.48 -5.35
C PRO A 107 1.75 17.17 -6.59
N ILE A 108 2.92 17.79 -6.72
CA ILE A 108 3.84 17.58 -7.83
C ILE A 108 4.40 16.16 -7.83
N LEU A 109 4.76 15.64 -6.64
CA LEU A 109 5.32 14.30 -6.46
C LEU A 109 4.23 13.22 -6.33
N GLN A 110 2.98 13.61 -6.09
CA GLN A 110 1.89 12.72 -5.72
C GLN A 110 1.75 11.53 -6.68
N LYS A 111 1.68 11.80 -7.98
CA LYS A 111 1.52 10.74 -8.99
C LYS A 111 2.65 9.72 -8.95
N MET A 112 3.88 10.21 -8.88
CA MET A 112 5.07 9.35 -8.84
C MET A 112 5.15 8.56 -7.53
N VAL A 113 4.97 9.25 -6.40
CA VAL A 113 4.97 8.61 -5.07
C VAL A 113 3.90 7.51 -5.01
N PHE A 114 2.68 7.79 -5.44
CA PHE A 114 1.59 6.80 -5.42
C PHE A 114 1.90 5.60 -6.31
N LEU A 115 2.39 5.82 -7.53
CA LEU A 115 2.73 4.74 -8.44
C LEU A 115 3.80 3.81 -7.84
N LEU A 116 4.87 4.39 -7.28
CA LEU A 116 5.97 3.63 -6.68
C LEU A 116 5.54 2.92 -5.39
N MET A 117 4.69 3.57 -4.57
CA MET A 117 4.13 2.97 -3.36
C MET A 117 3.25 1.76 -3.70
N VAL A 118 2.40 1.86 -4.73
CA VAL A 118 1.59 0.74 -5.21
C VAL A 118 2.49 -0.38 -5.74
N GLU A 119 3.52 -0.06 -6.53
CA GLU A 119 4.48 -1.04 -7.02
C GLU A 119 5.18 -1.79 -5.89
N PHE A 120 5.66 -1.06 -4.87
CA PHE A 120 6.29 -1.68 -3.71
C PHE A 120 5.30 -2.52 -2.91
N SER A 121 4.05 -2.06 -2.74
CA SER A 121 3.02 -2.83 -2.04
C SER A 121 2.64 -4.11 -2.79
N MET A 122 2.74 -4.15 -4.13
CA MET A 122 2.60 -5.40 -4.90
C MET A 122 3.70 -6.41 -4.57
N HIS A 123 4.94 -5.97 -4.36
CA HIS A 123 6.02 -6.85 -3.91
C HIS A 123 5.77 -7.36 -2.48
N VAL A 124 5.30 -6.48 -1.58
CA VAL A 124 4.91 -6.87 -0.21
C VAL A 124 3.78 -7.88 -0.23
N ALA A 125 2.73 -7.64 -1.01
CA ALA A 125 1.59 -8.53 -1.14
C ALA A 125 1.99 -9.91 -1.69
N LYS A 126 2.79 -9.94 -2.75
CA LYS A 126 3.31 -11.18 -3.34
C LYS A 126 4.11 -12.00 -2.33
N LYS A 127 4.98 -11.34 -1.56
CA LYS A 127 5.82 -11.98 -0.54
C LYS A 127 5.00 -12.56 0.62
N ASN A 128 3.83 -11.98 0.89
CA ASN A 128 2.91 -12.44 1.93
C ASN A 128 1.76 -13.31 1.38
N SER A 129 1.94 -13.88 0.18
CA SER A 129 0.97 -14.80 -0.45
C SER A 129 -0.43 -14.20 -0.59
N CYS A 130 -0.52 -12.89 -0.81
CA CYS A 130 -1.77 -12.25 -1.18
C CYS A 130 -2.09 -12.53 -2.65
N ASP A 131 -3.37 -12.70 -2.95
CA ASP A 131 -3.85 -12.83 -4.32
C ASP A 131 -4.20 -11.47 -4.94
N PHE A 132 -4.51 -10.48 -4.09
CA PHE A 132 -4.94 -9.15 -4.51
C PHE A 132 -4.35 -8.04 -3.65
N ILE A 133 -4.31 -6.83 -4.23
CA ILE A 133 -4.25 -5.56 -3.51
C ILE A 133 -5.57 -4.84 -3.69
N GLU A 134 -6.10 -4.31 -2.61
CA GLU A 134 -7.24 -3.39 -2.60
C GLU A 134 -6.73 -1.97 -2.39
N LEU A 135 -7.01 -1.08 -3.35
CA LEU A 135 -6.62 0.32 -3.32
C LEU A 135 -7.84 1.20 -3.03
N PRO A 136 -7.71 2.27 -2.23
CA PRO A 136 -8.73 3.30 -2.14
C PRO A 136 -8.88 3.99 -3.51
N LYS A 137 -10.00 4.67 -3.72
CA LYS A 137 -10.16 5.50 -4.91
C LYS A 137 -9.13 6.63 -4.86
N LEU A 138 -8.24 6.62 -5.82
CA LEU A 138 -7.19 7.62 -5.98
C LEU A 138 -7.60 8.51 -7.17
N ASP A 139 -8.00 9.74 -6.92
CA ASP A 139 -8.53 10.64 -7.95
C ASP A 139 -7.67 10.68 -9.24
N THR A 140 -6.78 11.66 -9.35
CA THR A 140 -5.95 11.84 -10.56
C THR A 140 -4.84 10.79 -10.73
N SER A 141 -4.42 10.14 -9.66
CA SER A 141 -3.38 9.09 -9.71
C SER A 141 -3.94 7.74 -10.17
N PHE A 142 -5.26 7.57 -10.14
CA PHE A 142 -5.92 6.32 -10.53
C PHE A 142 -5.70 5.98 -12.01
N GLU A 143 -5.75 6.97 -12.91
CA GLU A 143 -5.55 6.72 -14.35
C GLU A 143 -4.16 6.16 -14.64
N LEU A 144 -3.11 6.62 -13.96
CA LEU A 144 -1.76 6.06 -14.11
C LEU A 144 -1.68 4.60 -13.62
N ILE A 145 -2.33 4.31 -12.50
CA ILE A 145 -2.38 2.95 -11.96
C ILE A 145 -3.17 2.04 -12.91
N LYS A 146 -4.30 2.52 -13.43
CA LYS A 146 -5.11 1.81 -14.40
C LYS A 146 -4.34 1.54 -15.70
N GLU A 147 -3.62 2.50 -16.22
CA GLU A 147 -2.79 2.35 -17.41
C GLU A 147 -1.69 1.30 -17.19
N LYS A 148 -0.91 1.45 -16.11
CA LYS A 148 0.21 0.55 -15.80
C LYS A 148 -0.23 -0.88 -15.46
N TYR A 149 -1.36 -1.03 -14.77
CA TYR A 149 -1.84 -2.32 -14.26
C TYR A 149 -3.14 -2.80 -14.91
N SER A 150 -3.44 -2.36 -16.14
CA SER A 150 -4.68 -2.71 -16.85
C SER A 150 -4.95 -4.21 -16.92
N SER A 151 -3.93 -5.03 -17.14
CA SER A 151 -4.04 -6.50 -17.17
C SER A 151 -4.25 -7.14 -15.78
N SER A 152 -3.97 -6.41 -14.72
CA SER A 152 -4.12 -6.88 -13.33
C SER A 152 -5.41 -6.36 -12.68
N LEU A 153 -6.15 -5.46 -13.34
CA LEU A 153 -7.42 -4.98 -12.84
C LEU A 153 -8.43 -6.12 -12.77
N SER A 154 -8.84 -6.47 -11.54
CA SER A 154 -9.77 -7.57 -11.29
C SER A 154 -11.21 -7.11 -11.04
N GLY A 155 -11.41 -5.86 -10.67
CA GLY A 155 -12.73 -5.31 -10.41
C GLY A 155 -12.69 -3.95 -9.73
N MET A 156 -13.84 -3.29 -9.74
CA MET A 156 -14.10 -2.07 -8.99
C MET A 156 -15.37 -2.27 -8.18
N ASN A 157 -15.30 -2.04 -6.88
CA ASN A 157 -16.47 -2.06 -6.02
C ASN A 157 -16.63 -0.67 -5.36
N GLY A 158 -17.48 0.16 -5.96
CA GLY A 158 -17.72 1.52 -5.48
C GLY A 158 -16.45 2.38 -5.45
N TRP A 159 -15.91 2.57 -4.25
CA TRP A 159 -14.77 3.45 -3.98
C TRP A 159 -13.41 2.72 -3.93
N ARG A 160 -13.37 1.41 -4.24
CA ARG A 160 -12.19 0.59 -4.13
C ARG A 160 -11.85 -0.11 -5.44
N THR A 161 -10.58 -0.27 -5.70
CA THR A 161 -10.03 -0.93 -6.89
C THR A 161 -9.20 -2.12 -6.47
N PHE A 162 -9.41 -3.25 -7.14
CA PHE A 162 -8.67 -4.49 -6.90
C PHE A 162 -7.68 -4.75 -8.01
N LEU A 163 -6.41 -4.95 -7.63
CA LEU A 163 -5.35 -5.41 -8.52
C LEU A 163 -4.99 -6.85 -8.18
N LYS A 164 -5.04 -7.73 -9.16
CA LYS A 164 -4.62 -9.12 -9.02
C LYS A 164 -3.09 -9.21 -8.99
N ILE A 165 -2.55 -9.95 -8.04
CA ILE A 165 -1.12 -10.22 -7.97
C ILE A 165 -0.77 -11.32 -8.97
N PRO A 166 0.17 -11.10 -9.90
CA PRO A 166 0.62 -12.14 -10.83
C PRO A 166 1.24 -13.30 -10.03
N LYS A 167 0.66 -14.48 -10.16
CA LYS A 167 1.30 -15.70 -9.65
C LYS A 167 2.56 -15.92 -10.48
N THR A 168 3.70 -16.06 -9.84
CA THR A 168 4.91 -16.53 -10.53
C THR A 168 4.56 -17.92 -11.06
N SER A 169 4.53 -18.10 -12.38
CA SER A 169 4.51 -19.46 -12.94
C SER A 169 5.70 -20.17 -12.33
N ALA A 170 5.44 -21.19 -11.52
CA ALA A 170 6.47 -22.11 -11.13
C ALA A 170 7.15 -22.54 -12.43
N ASN A 171 8.46 -22.29 -12.54
CA ASN A 171 9.24 -22.80 -13.64
C ASN A 171 8.88 -24.27 -13.78
N LYS A 172 8.27 -24.64 -14.92
CA LYS A 172 8.28 -26.01 -15.35
C LYS A 172 9.76 -26.30 -15.63
N GLU A 173 10.44 -26.83 -14.64
CA GLU A 173 11.70 -27.52 -14.88
C GLU A 173 11.37 -28.64 -15.85
N LEU A 174 11.94 -28.52 -17.06
CA LEU A 174 12.04 -29.58 -18.05
C LEU A 174 13.22 -30.49 -17.66
#